data_e8d980f955527bffe04230fa7be0a2b9
#
_entry.id   e8d980f955527bffe04230fa7be0a2b9
#
_cell.length_a   1.000
_cell.length_b   1.000
_cell.length_c   1.000
_cell.angle_alpha   90.00
_cell.angle_beta   90.00
_cell.angle_gamma   90.00
#
_symmetry.space_group_name_H-M   'P 1'
#
loop_
_entity.id
_entity.type
_entity.pdbx_description
1 polymer ?
#
loop_
_entity_poly.entity_id
_entity_poly.type
_entity_poly.pdbx_seq_one_letter_code
_entity_poly.pdbx_strand_id
1 'polypeptide(L)'
;MKEKLQKLFEETAKKGTGLLGIGFKDMNTGEEVYYNGDKVFPLASVYKIFVLCELFRHQKEGTFSFAGRHTLLESEKSIGSGILEMIGEGAVFSLMDYAMLMMAISDNTATDYLYKRAGAENVEKHIIAPLELKDTKFNADCGTLLTSYYGVTVEEYRAVINSGGRFHARNGSYFRCDEERNQQSSPRDMVKLLSRLQEGRLIDAASDKQILDIMLQCQTNGRIPAKLPHGVTVAHKTGSIDHLANDCGIVYTACGSYVLTLFYNGNLASEEEYEGTEWGAVGNALLAQLSRDIYDIYTEYYQK
;
A
#
# COMPACT_ATOMS: atom_id res chain seq x y z
N MET A 1 21.56 12.93 11.01
CA MET A 1 20.18 12.60 10.69
C MET A 1 19.75 11.32 11.40
N LYS A 2 20.44 10.21 11.23
CA LYS A 2 20.10 8.86 11.74
C LYS A 2 19.69 8.81 13.20
N GLU A 3 20.49 9.36 14.11
CA GLU A 3 20.19 9.35 15.56
C GLU A 3 18.88 10.08 15.90
N LYS A 4 18.61 11.22 15.23
CA LYS A 4 17.35 11.95 15.42
C LYS A 4 16.15 11.14 14.96
N LEU A 5 16.25 10.47 13.79
CA LEU A 5 15.20 9.61 13.26
C LEU A 5 14.96 8.40 14.17
N GLN A 6 16.04 7.74 14.62
CA GLN A 6 15.91 6.58 15.52
C GLN A 6 15.15 6.96 16.81
N LYS A 7 15.53 8.07 17.43
CA LYS A 7 14.86 8.60 18.62
C LYS A 7 13.38 8.93 18.35
N LEU A 8 13.10 9.61 17.23
CA LEU A 8 11.72 9.92 16.82
C LEU A 8 10.88 8.64 16.67
N PHE A 9 11.41 7.60 16.04
CA PHE A 9 10.71 6.34 15.84
C PHE A 9 10.36 5.66 17.16
N GLU A 10 11.32 5.60 18.10
CA GLU A 10 11.12 5.04 19.44
C GLU A 10 10.09 5.84 20.26
N GLU A 11 10.13 7.17 20.20
CA GLU A 11 9.18 8.03 20.88
C GLU A 11 7.76 7.92 20.29
N THR A 12 7.67 7.79 18.96
CA THR A 12 6.38 7.61 18.27
C THR A 12 5.76 6.26 18.62
N ALA A 13 6.57 5.20 18.67
CA ALA A 13 6.08 3.87 19.04
C ALA A 13 5.51 3.81 20.46
N LYS A 14 6.00 4.66 21.38
CA LYS A 14 5.47 4.75 22.76
C LYS A 14 4.14 5.51 22.84
N LYS A 15 3.82 6.33 21.82
CA LYS A 15 2.56 7.11 21.78
C LYS A 15 1.40 6.31 21.20
N GLY A 16 1.69 5.31 20.36
CA GLY A 16 0.68 4.45 19.76
C GLY A 16 0.33 3.26 20.64
N THR A 17 -0.92 2.81 20.58
CA THR A 17 -1.38 1.57 21.24
C THR A 17 -1.17 0.34 20.37
N GLY A 18 -0.78 0.53 19.11
CA GLY A 18 -0.59 -0.52 18.11
C GLY A 18 0.86 -0.85 17.81
N LEU A 19 1.04 -1.84 16.95
CA LEU A 19 2.34 -2.23 16.42
C LEU A 19 2.73 -1.28 15.28
N LEU A 20 3.88 -0.62 15.41
CA LEU A 20 4.43 0.30 14.42
C LEU A 20 5.63 -0.34 13.70
N GLY A 21 5.68 -0.20 12.39
CA GLY A 21 6.81 -0.54 11.52
C GLY A 21 7.20 0.65 10.66
N ILE A 22 8.49 0.99 10.61
CA ILE A 22 8.98 2.14 9.86
C ILE A 22 10.23 1.74 9.08
N GLY A 23 10.28 2.13 7.81
CA GLY A 23 11.48 2.12 6.99
C GLY A 23 11.69 3.48 6.35
N PHE A 24 12.89 4.00 6.50
CA PHE A 24 13.33 5.24 5.88
C PHE A 24 14.63 5.00 5.11
N LYS A 25 14.75 5.54 3.91
CA LYS A 25 16.01 5.59 3.16
C LYS A 25 16.17 6.93 2.48
N ASP A 26 17.26 7.61 2.79
CA ASP A 26 17.71 8.80 2.07
C ASP A 26 18.27 8.41 0.70
N MET A 27 17.65 8.88 -0.36
CA MET A 27 18.08 8.54 -1.73
C MET A 27 19.33 9.32 -2.19
N ASN A 28 19.74 10.37 -1.48
CA ASN A 28 20.98 11.09 -1.77
C ASN A 28 22.22 10.38 -1.22
N THR A 29 22.12 9.83 -0.01
CA THR A 29 23.25 9.22 0.71
C THR A 29 23.21 7.69 0.77
N GLY A 30 22.00 7.11 0.61
CA GLY A 30 21.74 5.71 0.85
C GLY A 30 21.61 5.34 2.32
N GLU A 31 21.62 6.31 3.26
CA GLU A 31 21.43 6.04 4.69
C GLU A 31 20.05 5.46 4.97
N GLU A 32 20.01 4.36 5.71
CA GLU A 32 18.75 3.67 6.06
C GLU A 32 18.55 3.69 7.58
N VAL A 33 17.29 3.89 7.99
CA VAL A 33 16.88 3.86 9.40
C VAL A 33 15.56 3.08 9.51
N TYR A 34 15.50 2.15 10.47
CA TYR A 34 14.35 1.27 10.66
C TYR A 34 13.87 1.23 12.10
N TYR A 35 12.58 1.04 12.26
CA TYR A 35 11.94 0.58 13.49
C TYR A 35 11.07 -0.62 13.18
N ASN A 36 11.28 -1.76 13.85
CA ASN A 36 10.66 -3.03 13.49
C ASN A 36 10.84 -3.36 11.99
N GLY A 37 12.04 -3.09 11.45
CA GLY A 37 12.33 -3.16 10.01
C GLY A 37 12.06 -4.52 9.38
N ASP A 38 12.28 -5.61 10.12
CA ASP A 38 12.11 -6.99 9.68
C ASP A 38 10.82 -7.63 10.24
N LYS A 39 9.97 -6.83 10.90
CA LYS A 39 8.67 -7.29 11.37
C LYS A 39 7.69 -7.37 10.22
N VAL A 40 7.00 -8.49 10.11
CA VAL A 40 6.00 -8.73 9.07
C VAL A 40 4.69 -8.02 9.41
N PHE A 41 4.13 -7.33 8.44
CA PHE A 41 2.83 -6.65 8.50
C PHE A 41 1.94 -7.08 7.34
N PRO A 42 0.60 -7.15 7.53
CA PRO A 42 -0.32 -7.24 6.42
C PRO A 42 -0.23 -5.97 5.57
N LEU A 43 -0.15 -6.11 4.26
CA LEU A 43 0.00 -4.97 3.34
C LEU A 43 -1.32 -4.22 3.11
N ALA A 44 -2.46 -4.91 3.21
CA ALA A 44 -3.69 -4.43 2.61
C ALA A 44 -3.39 -3.93 1.18
N SER A 45 -4.01 -2.85 0.73
CA SER A 45 -3.87 -2.36 -0.66
C SER A 45 -2.45 -1.88 -1.06
N VAL A 46 -1.46 -1.85 -0.17
CA VAL A 46 -0.07 -1.53 -0.54
C VAL A 46 0.48 -2.56 -1.54
N TYR A 47 0.02 -3.82 -1.51
CA TYR A 47 0.45 -4.85 -2.45
C TYR A 47 0.18 -4.52 -3.93
N LYS A 48 -0.72 -3.58 -4.22
CA LYS A 48 -1.06 -3.12 -5.58
C LYS A 48 0.14 -2.54 -6.32
N ILE A 49 1.17 -2.09 -5.58
CA ILE A 49 2.47 -1.69 -6.17
C ILE A 49 3.10 -2.88 -6.91
N PHE A 50 3.08 -4.07 -6.34
CA PHE A 50 3.64 -5.27 -6.99
C PHE A 50 2.87 -5.62 -8.26
N VAL A 51 1.53 -5.52 -8.25
CA VAL A 51 0.69 -5.73 -9.44
C VAL A 51 1.10 -4.76 -10.55
N LEU A 52 1.23 -3.48 -10.23
CA LEU A 52 1.60 -2.47 -11.20
C LEU A 52 2.99 -2.72 -11.79
N CYS A 53 3.98 -3.02 -10.94
CA CYS A 53 5.35 -3.32 -11.37
C CYS A 53 5.41 -4.52 -12.33
N GLU A 54 4.72 -5.61 -12.01
CA GLU A 54 4.73 -6.80 -12.85
C GLU A 54 4.04 -6.55 -14.20
N LEU A 55 2.97 -5.78 -14.25
CA LEU A 55 2.31 -5.42 -15.51
C LEU A 55 3.19 -4.54 -16.40
N PHE A 56 3.97 -3.62 -15.85
CA PHE A 56 4.95 -2.86 -16.62
C PHE A 56 6.07 -3.75 -17.15
N ARG A 57 6.48 -4.76 -16.39
CA ARG A 57 7.43 -5.77 -16.89
C ARG A 57 6.82 -6.56 -18.06
N HIS A 58 5.57 -7.02 -17.93
CA HIS A 58 4.85 -7.68 -19.02
C HIS A 58 4.69 -6.78 -20.25
N GLN A 59 4.43 -5.48 -20.07
CA GLN A 59 4.37 -4.53 -21.17
C GLN A 59 5.72 -4.41 -21.89
N LYS A 60 6.82 -4.32 -21.15
CA LYS A 60 8.17 -4.30 -21.72
C LYS A 60 8.49 -5.56 -22.53
N GLU A 61 8.01 -6.71 -22.09
CA GLU A 61 8.18 -7.99 -22.79
C GLU A 61 7.21 -8.18 -23.95
N GLY A 62 6.24 -7.27 -24.15
CA GLY A 62 5.24 -7.33 -25.21
C GLY A 62 4.13 -8.36 -24.95
N THR A 63 4.01 -8.90 -23.73
CA THR A 63 2.97 -9.86 -23.34
C THR A 63 1.71 -9.22 -22.78
N PHE A 64 1.76 -7.91 -22.50
CA PHE A 64 0.66 -7.11 -21.99
C PHE A 64 0.72 -5.70 -22.59
N SER A 65 -0.43 -5.03 -22.71
CA SER A 65 -0.51 -3.62 -23.15
C SER A 65 -1.54 -2.85 -22.36
N PHE A 66 -1.13 -1.76 -21.74
CA PHE A 66 -2.05 -0.83 -21.07
C PHE A 66 -3.03 -0.13 -22.03
N ALA A 67 -2.74 -0.10 -23.33
CA ALA A 67 -3.67 0.41 -24.36
C ALA A 67 -4.81 -0.59 -24.66
N GLY A 68 -4.68 -1.84 -24.22
CA GLY A 68 -5.76 -2.83 -24.32
C GLY A 68 -7.04 -2.31 -23.65
N ARG A 69 -8.19 -2.72 -24.18
CA ARG A 69 -9.51 -2.32 -23.66
C ARG A 69 -10.24 -3.53 -23.10
N HIS A 70 -11.00 -3.30 -22.06
CA HIS A 70 -11.81 -4.32 -21.41
C HIS A 70 -13.23 -3.82 -21.19
N THR A 71 -14.20 -4.70 -21.43
CA THR A 71 -15.61 -4.47 -21.12
C THR A 71 -15.87 -5.02 -19.72
N LEU A 72 -16.29 -4.14 -18.80
CA LEU A 72 -16.60 -4.51 -17.42
C LEU A 72 -17.78 -5.49 -17.38
N LEU A 73 -17.58 -6.66 -16.78
CA LEU A 73 -18.58 -7.68 -16.56
C LEU A 73 -19.03 -7.72 -15.10
N GLU A 74 -20.31 -7.99 -14.85
CA GLU A 74 -20.83 -8.10 -13.48
C GLU A 74 -20.10 -9.18 -12.67
N SER A 75 -19.74 -10.30 -13.31
CA SER A 75 -19.04 -11.43 -12.69
C SER A 75 -17.58 -11.14 -12.28
N GLU A 76 -17.01 -10.03 -12.74
CA GLU A 76 -15.63 -9.62 -12.42
C GLU A 76 -15.57 -8.60 -11.30
N LYS A 77 -16.71 -8.08 -10.85
CA LYS A 77 -16.78 -7.06 -9.81
C LYS A 77 -16.35 -7.61 -8.46
N SER A 78 -15.39 -6.98 -7.86
CA SER A 78 -14.87 -7.28 -6.51
C SER A 78 -15.49 -6.35 -5.47
N ILE A 79 -15.54 -6.85 -4.23
CA ILE A 79 -16.09 -6.13 -3.08
C ILE A 79 -15.08 -5.15 -2.48
N GLY A 80 -15.56 -4.15 -1.76
CA GLY A 80 -14.77 -3.21 -0.95
C GLY A 80 -14.55 -1.88 -1.61
N SER A 81 -13.31 -1.38 -1.65
CA SER A 81 -13.01 -0.02 -2.12
C SER A 81 -13.04 0.11 -3.64
N GLY A 82 -13.40 1.31 -4.10
CA GLY A 82 -13.40 1.68 -5.52
C GLY A 82 -14.78 2.08 -6.02
N ILE A 83 -14.90 2.28 -7.33
CA ILE A 83 -16.13 2.73 -7.99
C ILE A 83 -16.62 1.75 -9.07
N LEU A 84 -15.76 0.86 -9.58
CA LEU A 84 -16.15 -0.05 -10.66
C LEU A 84 -17.24 -1.04 -10.22
N GLU A 85 -17.34 -1.37 -8.95
CA GLU A 85 -18.44 -2.20 -8.43
C GLU A 85 -19.82 -1.54 -8.68
N MET A 86 -19.87 -0.19 -8.63
CA MET A 86 -21.10 0.59 -8.80
C MET A 86 -21.38 0.97 -10.28
N ILE A 87 -20.42 0.79 -11.18
CA ILE A 87 -20.58 1.11 -12.59
C ILE A 87 -21.33 -0.03 -13.29
N GLY A 88 -22.28 0.32 -14.18
CA GLY A 88 -23.07 -0.66 -14.92
C GLY A 88 -22.22 -1.57 -15.80
N GLU A 89 -22.64 -2.82 -15.95
CA GLU A 89 -22.06 -3.76 -16.89
C GLU A 89 -22.03 -3.22 -18.31
N GLY A 90 -21.01 -3.56 -19.08
CA GLY A 90 -20.82 -3.13 -20.47
C GLY A 90 -20.01 -1.85 -20.64
N ALA A 91 -19.65 -1.15 -19.57
CA ALA A 91 -18.71 -0.03 -19.63
C ALA A 91 -17.33 -0.50 -20.12
N VAL A 92 -16.68 0.28 -20.99
CA VAL A 92 -15.41 -0.10 -21.62
C VAL A 92 -14.32 0.87 -21.19
N PHE A 93 -13.27 0.33 -20.57
CA PHE A 93 -12.11 1.07 -20.08
C PHE A 93 -10.82 0.55 -20.74
N SER A 94 -9.78 1.40 -20.81
CA SER A 94 -8.44 0.92 -21.11
C SER A 94 -7.84 0.20 -19.87
N LEU A 95 -6.84 -0.64 -20.10
CA LEU A 95 -6.12 -1.27 -18.98
C LEU A 95 -5.29 -0.25 -18.19
N MET A 96 -4.96 0.89 -18.81
CA MET A 96 -4.38 2.04 -18.09
C MET A 96 -5.41 2.67 -17.14
N ASP A 97 -6.69 2.79 -17.54
CA ASP A 97 -7.75 3.30 -16.65
C ASP A 97 -7.90 2.37 -15.42
N TYR A 98 -7.84 1.05 -15.63
CA TYR A 98 -7.81 0.08 -14.53
C TYR A 98 -6.61 0.30 -13.60
N ALA A 99 -5.40 0.50 -14.14
CA ALA A 99 -4.21 0.76 -13.34
C ALA A 99 -4.32 2.08 -12.56
N MET A 100 -4.87 3.12 -13.19
CA MET A 100 -5.12 4.41 -12.53
C MET A 100 -6.15 4.27 -11.40
N LEU A 101 -7.28 3.59 -11.63
CA LEU A 101 -8.28 3.34 -10.58
C LEU A 101 -7.72 2.51 -9.43
N MET A 102 -6.94 1.46 -9.75
CA MET A 102 -6.25 0.64 -8.75
C MET A 102 -5.35 1.47 -7.84
N MET A 103 -4.56 2.38 -8.40
CA MET A 103 -3.58 3.15 -7.65
C MET A 103 -4.15 4.41 -7.02
N ALA A 104 -4.97 5.19 -7.75
CA ALA A 104 -5.47 6.48 -7.29
C ALA A 104 -6.50 6.35 -6.16
N ILE A 105 -7.50 5.49 -6.33
CA ILE A 105 -8.60 5.31 -5.37
C ILE A 105 -8.65 3.90 -4.78
N SER A 106 -7.64 3.09 -5.06
CA SER A 106 -7.57 1.72 -4.54
C SER A 106 -8.72 0.80 -4.99
N ASP A 107 -9.25 0.97 -6.20
CA ASP A 107 -10.36 0.18 -6.72
C ASP A 107 -10.07 -1.33 -6.73
N ASN A 108 -10.88 -2.10 -6.02
CA ASN A 108 -10.67 -3.55 -5.86
C ASN A 108 -11.06 -4.33 -7.11
N THR A 109 -12.10 -3.93 -7.83
CA THR A 109 -12.48 -4.56 -9.10
C THR A 109 -11.36 -4.41 -10.12
N ALA A 110 -10.83 -3.19 -10.27
CA ALA A 110 -9.66 -2.95 -11.11
C ALA A 110 -8.45 -3.78 -10.66
N THR A 111 -8.24 -3.87 -9.37
CA THR A 111 -7.12 -4.63 -8.79
C THR A 111 -7.23 -6.10 -9.12
N ASP A 112 -8.35 -6.75 -8.85
CA ASP A 112 -8.50 -8.19 -9.02
C ASP A 112 -8.41 -8.60 -10.50
N TYR A 113 -8.92 -7.73 -11.39
CA TYR A 113 -8.75 -7.89 -12.82
C TYR A 113 -7.28 -7.84 -13.23
N LEU A 114 -6.53 -6.89 -12.75
CA LEU A 114 -5.09 -6.71 -13.04
C LEU A 114 -4.22 -7.73 -12.32
N TYR A 115 -4.56 -8.12 -11.09
CA TYR A 115 -3.86 -9.16 -10.32
C TYR A 115 -3.82 -10.50 -11.06
N LYS A 116 -4.95 -10.92 -11.65
CA LYS A 116 -5.01 -12.14 -12.46
C LYS A 116 -4.09 -12.09 -13.68
N ARG A 117 -3.84 -10.90 -14.22
CA ARG A 117 -2.94 -10.69 -15.38
C ARG A 117 -1.48 -10.57 -14.97
N ALA A 118 -1.20 -9.99 -13.85
CA ALA A 118 0.15 -9.98 -13.29
C ALA A 118 0.60 -11.41 -12.95
N GLY A 119 -0.28 -12.17 -12.27
CA GLY A 119 0.00 -13.54 -11.85
C GLY A 119 0.91 -13.60 -10.63
N ALA A 120 0.45 -14.27 -9.57
CA ALA A 120 1.21 -14.34 -8.31
C ALA A 120 2.59 -15.00 -8.50
N GLU A 121 2.67 -16.06 -9.28
CA GLU A 121 3.94 -16.73 -9.59
C GLU A 121 4.94 -15.84 -10.34
N ASN A 122 4.44 -14.96 -11.22
CA ASN A 122 5.29 -14.01 -11.93
C ASN A 122 5.87 -12.94 -10.97
N VAL A 123 5.04 -12.39 -10.08
CA VAL A 123 5.50 -11.44 -9.05
C VAL A 123 6.56 -12.10 -8.15
N GLU A 124 6.32 -13.33 -7.71
CA GLU A 124 7.31 -14.10 -6.93
C GLU A 124 8.62 -14.25 -7.69
N LYS A 125 8.56 -14.74 -8.92
CA LYS A 125 9.72 -15.06 -9.75
C LYS A 125 10.52 -13.81 -10.18
N HIS A 126 9.84 -12.70 -10.50
CA HIS A 126 10.47 -11.58 -11.17
C HIS A 126 10.72 -10.37 -10.25
N ILE A 127 10.04 -10.30 -9.12
CA ILE A 127 10.18 -9.17 -8.16
C ILE A 127 10.67 -9.68 -6.81
N ILE A 128 9.92 -10.58 -6.16
CA ILE A 128 10.19 -10.99 -4.78
C ILE A 128 11.52 -11.74 -4.67
N ALA A 129 11.68 -12.82 -5.42
CA ALA A 129 12.88 -13.64 -5.35
C ALA A 129 14.16 -12.91 -5.81
N PRO A 130 14.19 -12.14 -6.94
CA PRO A 130 15.39 -11.43 -7.36
C PRO A 130 15.82 -10.31 -6.42
N LEU A 131 14.84 -9.68 -5.74
CA LEU A 131 15.12 -8.68 -4.72
C LEU A 131 15.35 -9.28 -3.34
N GLU A 132 15.23 -10.59 -3.17
CA GLU A 132 15.33 -11.27 -1.87
C GLU A 132 14.44 -10.62 -0.81
N LEU A 133 13.15 -10.41 -1.15
CA LEU A 133 12.15 -9.85 -0.21
C LEU A 133 11.63 -10.96 0.70
N LYS A 134 12.39 -11.26 1.74
CA LYS A 134 12.23 -12.48 2.56
C LYS A 134 10.93 -12.53 3.37
N ASP A 135 10.41 -11.35 3.71
CA ASP A 135 9.21 -11.19 4.55
C ASP A 135 7.95 -10.94 3.72
N THR A 136 8.10 -10.95 2.39
CA THR A 136 7.01 -10.62 1.47
C THR A 136 6.31 -11.88 0.96
N LYS A 137 4.97 -11.88 1.04
CA LYS A 137 4.10 -12.86 0.37
C LYS A 137 3.11 -12.15 -0.52
N PHE A 138 2.85 -12.72 -1.70
CA PHE A 138 1.93 -12.19 -2.70
C PHE A 138 1.08 -13.33 -3.26
N ASN A 139 -0.03 -13.67 -2.61
CA ASN A 139 -0.78 -14.90 -2.89
C ASN A 139 -2.31 -14.80 -2.76
N ALA A 140 -2.88 -13.59 -2.67
CA ALA A 140 -4.32 -13.40 -2.61
C ALA A 140 -4.78 -12.13 -3.36
N ASP A 141 -5.92 -12.16 -4.01
CA ASP A 141 -6.60 -11.00 -4.56
C ASP A 141 -7.47 -10.30 -3.48
N CYS A 142 -8.06 -9.14 -3.80
CA CYS A 142 -8.89 -8.39 -2.85
C CYS A 142 -10.12 -9.17 -2.39
N GLY A 143 -10.80 -9.84 -3.32
CA GLY A 143 -11.98 -10.63 -3.02
C GLY A 143 -11.66 -11.74 -2.03
N THR A 144 -10.59 -12.50 -2.28
CA THR A 144 -10.11 -13.57 -1.39
C THR A 144 -9.71 -13.03 -0.03
N LEU A 145 -8.98 -11.91 0.02
CA LEU A 145 -8.58 -11.28 1.28
C LEU A 145 -9.79 -10.88 2.13
N LEU A 146 -10.75 -10.16 1.54
CA LEU A 146 -11.90 -9.64 2.28
C LEU A 146 -12.86 -10.73 2.72
N THR A 147 -13.15 -11.71 1.86
CA THR A 147 -14.02 -12.84 2.22
C THR A 147 -13.41 -13.70 3.31
N SER A 148 -12.10 -13.98 3.23
CA SER A 148 -11.37 -14.69 4.29
C SER A 148 -11.34 -13.91 5.60
N TYR A 149 -11.09 -12.60 5.51
CA TYR A 149 -10.97 -11.72 6.66
C TYR A 149 -12.30 -11.61 7.43
N TYR A 150 -13.40 -11.37 6.72
CA TYR A 150 -14.72 -11.27 7.34
C TYR A 150 -15.39 -12.61 7.56
N GLY A 151 -14.91 -13.70 6.96
CA GLY A 151 -15.49 -15.04 7.04
C GLY A 151 -16.86 -15.12 6.39
N VAL A 152 -17.05 -14.46 5.26
CA VAL A 152 -18.32 -14.35 4.52
C VAL A 152 -18.12 -14.62 3.04
N THR A 153 -19.17 -14.93 2.32
CA THR A 153 -19.19 -14.94 0.85
C THR A 153 -19.31 -13.52 0.28
N VAL A 154 -19.06 -13.36 -1.01
CA VAL A 154 -19.28 -12.09 -1.72
C VAL A 154 -20.73 -11.65 -1.65
N GLU A 155 -21.68 -12.59 -1.78
CA GLU A 155 -23.11 -12.35 -1.73
C GLU A 155 -23.55 -11.86 -0.33
N GLU A 156 -23.05 -12.51 0.73
CA GLU A 156 -23.32 -12.10 2.11
C GLU A 156 -22.74 -10.71 2.39
N TYR A 157 -21.51 -10.44 1.91
CA TYR A 157 -20.89 -9.12 2.04
C TYR A 157 -21.76 -8.04 1.40
N ARG A 158 -22.16 -8.24 0.13
CA ARG A 158 -23.00 -7.28 -0.60
C ARG A 158 -24.36 -7.08 0.07
N ALA A 159 -25.00 -8.15 0.56
CA ALA A 159 -26.28 -8.06 1.24
C ALA A 159 -26.22 -7.18 2.50
N VAL A 160 -25.16 -7.31 3.30
CA VAL A 160 -24.96 -6.48 4.51
C VAL A 160 -24.70 -5.03 4.14
N ILE A 161 -23.77 -4.76 3.21
CA ILE A 161 -23.44 -3.39 2.81
C ILE A 161 -24.64 -2.68 2.17
N ASN A 162 -25.38 -3.35 1.30
CA ASN A 162 -26.57 -2.79 0.65
C ASN A 162 -27.71 -2.49 1.63
N SER A 163 -27.76 -3.18 2.78
CA SER A 163 -28.71 -2.87 3.86
C SER A 163 -28.23 -1.75 4.79
N GLY A 164 -27.09 -1.12 4.50
CA GLY A 164 -26.47 -0.11 5.34
C GLY A 164 -25.73 -0.66 6.57
N GLY A 165 -25.54 -1.98 6.61
CA GLY A 165 -24.78 -2.66 7.65
C GLY A 165 -23.26 -2.46 7.49
N ARG A 166 -22.52 -2.87 8.51
CA ARG A 166 -21.06 -2.92 8.53
C ARG A 166 -20.60 -4.29 8.99
N PHE A 167 -19.42 -4.68 8.53
CA PHE A 167 -18.76 -5.87 9.04
C PHE A 167 -17.77 -5.49 10.12
N HIS A 168 -17.65 -6.36 11.11
CA HIS A 168 -16.59 -6.32 12.10
C HIS A 168 -15.67 -7.51 11.87
N ALA A 169 -14.38 -7.29 12.07
CA ALA A 169 -13.38 -8.34 11.94
C ALA A 169 -13.72 -9.55 12.84
N ARG A 170 -13.74 -10.74 12.26
CA ARG A 170 -13.78 -11.96 13.06
C ARG A 170 -12.38 -12.31 13.53
N ASN A 171 -12.16 -12.22 14.85
CA ASN A 171 -11.01 -12.81 15.57
C ASN A 171 -9.60 -12.36 15.19
N GLY A 172 -9.38 -11.22 14.55
CA GLY A 172 -8.03 -10.65 14.36
C GLY A 172 -7.03 -11.53 13.60
N SER A 173 -7.48 -12.56 12.86
CA SER A 173 -6.63 -13.49 12.15
C SER A 173 -5.75 -12.79 11.11
N TYR A 174 -6.31 -11.85 10.37
CA TYR A 174 -5.59 -11.05 9.38
C TYR A 174 -4.39 -10.28 9.96
N PHE A 175 -4.46 -9.89 11.23
CA PHE A 175 -3.40 -9.15 11.90
C PHE A 175 -2.20 -10.01 12.31
N ARG A 176 -2.33 -11.34 12.26
CA ARG A 176 -1.27 -12.26 12.70
C ARG A 176 -0.20 -12.52 11.66
N CYS A 177 -0.47 -12.26 10.37
CA CYS A 177 0.43 -12.55 9.24
C CYS A 177 0.88 -14.03 9.15
N ASP A 178 0.16 -14.94 9.79
CA ASP A 178 0.43 -16.38 9.80
C ASP A 178 -0.49 -17.17 8.87
N GLU A 179 -1.41 -16.49 8.19
CA GLU A 179 -2.34 -17.13 7.28
C GLU A 179 -1.69 -17.49 5.95
N GLU A 180 -2.12 -18.61 5.40
CA GLU A 180 -1.61 -19.13 4.12
C GLU A 180 -1.92 -18.16 2.96
N ARG A 181 -3.08 -17.47 3.02
CA ARG A 181 -3.54 -16.51 2.01
C ARG A 181 -3.55 -15.10 2.57
N ASN A 182 -2.45 -14.41 2.39
CA ASN A 182 -2.30 -13.05 2.86
C ASN A 182 -1.32 -12.29 1.97
N GLN A 183 -1.53 -10.99 1.85
CA GLN A 183 -0.58 -10.05 1.27
C GLN A 183 0.20 -9.43 2.42
N GLN A 184 1.48 -9.74 2.53
CA GLN A 184 2.30 -9.26 3.66
C GLN A 184 3.70 -8.85 3.21
N SER A 185 4.32 -7.98 4.00
CA SER A 185 5.73 -7.58 3.82
C SER A 185 6.28 -6.98 5.11
N SER A 186 7.56 -6.59 5.08
CA SER A 186 8.22 -5.83 6.14
C SER A 186 8.59 -4.42 5.68
N PRO A 187 8.83 -3.46 6.61
CA PRO A 187 9.35 -2.15 6.25
C PRO A 187 10.61 -2.21 5.39
N ARG A 188 11.53 -3.13 5.68
CA ARG A 188 12.78 -3.30 4.95
C ARG A 188 12.56 -3.78 3.52
N ASP A 189 11.72 -4.77 3.32
CA ASP A 189 11.41 -5.29 1.99
C ASP A 189 10.77 -4.21 1.11
N MET A 190 9.83 -3.44 1.67
CA MET A 190 9.20 -2.33 0.95
C MET A 190 10.18 -1.19 0.65
N VAL A 191 11.09 -0.85 1.56
CA VAL A 191 12.18 0.12 1.27
C VAL A 191 13.04 -0.38 0.12
N LYS A 192 13.37 -1.66 0.10
CA LYS A 192 14.21 -2.27 -0.95
C LYS A 192 13.51 -2.20 -2.33
N LEU A 193 12.22 -2.57 -2.40
CA LEU A 193 11.42 -2.48 -3.62
C LEU A 193 11.34 -1.04 -4.14
N LEU A 194 10.92 -0.11 -3.28
CA LEU A 194 10.71 1.30 -3.64
C LEU A 194 12.01 2.01 -4.00
N SER A 195 13.13 1.65 -3.35
CA SER A 195 14.46 2.17 -3.70
C SER A 195 14.86 1.76 -5.10
N ARG A 196 14.67 0.48 -5.46
CA ARG A 196 14.96 0.00 -6.82
C ARG A 196 14.11 0.69 -7.87
N LEU A 197 12.84 0.91 -7.55
CA LEU A 197 11.91 1.64 -8.42
C LEU A 197 12.37 3.11 -8.61
N GLN A 198 12.72 3.81 -7.52
CA GLN A 198 13.22 5.19 -7.58
C GLN A 198 14.55 5.32 -8.33
N GLU A 199 15.40 4.31 -8.25
CA GLU A 199 16.67 4.24 -8.96
C GLU A 199 16.54 3.95 -10.46
N GLY A 200 15.34 3.63 -10.95
CA GLY A 200 15.11 3.19 -12.33
C GLY A 200 15.72 1.81 -12.64
N ARG A 201 15.81 0.93 -11.65
CA ARG A 201 16.51 -0.36 -11.68
C ARG A 201 15.66 -1.56 -11.32
N LEU A 202 14.34 -1.36 -11.21
CA LEU A 202 13.43 -2.48 -10.97
C LEU A 202 13.11 -3.21 -12.28
N ILE A 203 12.72 -2.46 -13.31
CA ILE A 203 12.41 -2.98 -14.66
C ILE A 203 13.34 -2.32 -15.68
N ASP A 204 13.20 -1.02 -15.85
CA ASP A 204 14.05 -0.06 -16.56
C ASP A 204 13.59 1.36 -16.22
N ALA A 205 14.46 2.34 -16.51
CA ALA A 205 14.23 3.73 -16.11
C ALA A 205 12.92 4.33 -16.66
N ALA A 206 12.48 3.93 -17.86
CA ALA A 206 11.26 4.46 -18.47
C ALA A 206 10.00 3.84 -17.85
N SER A 207 9.99 2.53 -17.63
CA SER A 207 8.91 1.81 -16.96
C SER A 207 8.78 2.23 -15.51
N ASP A 208 9.89 2.28 -14.78
CA ASP A 208 9.92 2.65 -13.36
C ASP A 208 9.42 4.09 -13.15
N LYS A 209 9.81 5.02 -14.05
CA LYS A 209 9.27 6.38 -14.01
C LYS A 209 7.76 6.42 -14.22
N GLN A 210 7.21 5.66 -15.18
CA GLN A 210 5.77 5.61 -15.41
C GLN A 210 5.01 5.03 -14.21
N ILE A 211 5.56 4.02 -13.54
CA ILE A 211 5.01 3.47 -12.30
C ILE A 211 4.93 4.57 -11.23
N LEU A 212 6.02 5.32 -11.04
CA LEU A 212 6.05 6.44 -10.08
C LEU A 212 5.07 7.55 -10.46
N ASP A 213 4.95 7.90 -11.76
CA ASP A 213 3.98 8.88 -12.25
C ASP A 213 2.52 8.46 -11.93
N ILE A 214 2.21 7.17 -12.02
CA ILE A 214 0.91 6.63 -11.61
C ILE A 214 0.75 6.69 -10.08
N MET A 215 1.79 6.33 -9.31
CA MET A 215 1.76 6.40 -7.84
C MET A 215 1.58 7.84 -7.32
N LEU A 216 2.03 8.86 -8.06
CA LEU A 216 1.80 10.28 -7.76
C LEU A 216 0.31 10.67 -7.85
N GLN A 217 -0.55 9.86 -8.49
CA GLN A 217 -1.98 10.12 -8.62
C GLN A 217 -2.81 9.60 -7.45
N CYS A 218 -2.19 9.04 -6.42
CA CYS A 218 -2.90 8.55 -5.23
C CYS A 218 -3.70 9.69 -4.58
N GLN A 219 -4.99 9.46 -4.35
CA GLN A 219 -5.92 10.42 -3.77
C GLN A 219 -6.17 10.18 -2.28
N THR A 220 -5.67 9.09 -1.73
CA THR A 220 -5.82 8.74 -0.31
C THR A 220 -4.71 9.40 0.52
N ASN A 221 -4.78 10.72 0.69
CA ASN A 221 -3.70 11.56 1.23
C ASN A 221 -3.73 11.77 2.76
N GLY A 222 -4.39 10.88 3.49
CA GLY A 222 -4.58 11.02 4.95
C GLY A 222 -3.38 10.62 5.83
N ARG A 223 -2.24 10.18 5.26
CA ARG A 223 -1.06 9.67 5.98
C ARG A 223 0.20 10.40 5.59
N ILE A 224 1.10 9.80 4.79
CA ILE A 224 2.38 10.42 4.41
C ILE A 224 2.20 11.87 3.92
N PRO A 225 1.31 12.18 2.96
CA PRO A 225 1.16 13.55 2.46
C PRO A 225 0.46 14.52 3.42
N ALA A 226 -0.36 14.02 4.37
CA ALA A 226 -1.38 14.80 5.08
C ALA A 226 -0.89 16.09 5.75
N LYS A 227 0.31 16.09 6.29
CA LYS A 227 0.91 17.23 7.00
C LYS A 227 2.17 17.79 6.34
N LEU A 228 2.54 17.27 5.16
CA LEU A 228 3.68 17.80 4.43
C LEU A 228 3.39 19.21 3.88
N PRO A 229 4.41 20.07 3.74
CA PRO A 229 4.23 21.41 3.18
C PRO A 229 3.69 21.38 1.76
N HIS A 230 2.99 22.44 1.38
CA HIS A 230 2.54 22.63 0.00
C HIS A 230 3.74 22.58 -0.97
N GLY A 231 3.59 21.86 -2.08
CA GLY A 231 4.63 21.68 -3.09
C GLY A 231 5.53 20.44 -2.88
N VAL A 232 5.43 19.76 -1.73
CA VAL A 232 6.03 18.42 -1.57
C VAL A 232 5.12 17.40 -2.23
N THR A 233 5.68 16.58 -3.11
CA THR A 233 4.92 15.53 -3.81
C THR A 233 5.30 14.16 -3.28
N VAL A 234 4.35 13.23 -3.32
CA VAL A 234 4.54 11.87 -2.81
C VAL A 234 4.01 10.86 -3.81
N ALA A 235 4.88 10.01 -4.32
CA ALA A 235 4.48 8.84 -5.08
C ALA A 235 4.24 7.70 -4.09
N HIS A 236 2.97 7.35 -3.80
CA HIS A 236 2.67 6.44 -2.71
C HIS A 236 1.46 5.55 -2.96
N LYS A 237 1.31 4.55 -2.09
CA LYS A 237 0.11 3.71 -2.01
C LYS A 237 -0.24 3.43 -0.57
N THR A 238 -1.50 3.72 -0.22
CA THR A 238 -2.06 3.39 1.08
C THR A 238 -2.64 1.97 1.13
N GLY A 239 -2.67 1.40 2.32
CA GLY A 239 -3.37 0.15 2.61
C GLY A 239 -4.18 0.26 3.91
N SER A 240 -5.44 -0.12 3.87
CA SER A 240 -6.33 -0.04 5.02
C SER A 240 -7.25 -1.24 5.07
N ILE A 241 -7.42 -1.77 6.27
CA ILE A 241 -8.50 -2.66 6.65
C ILE A 241 -8.66 -2.53 8.15
N ASP A 242 -9.88 -2.26 8.62
CA ASP A 242 -10.17 -2.04 10.03
C ASP A 242 -9.11 -1.13 10.73
N HIS A 243 -8.37 -1.64 11.70
CA HIS A 243 -7.37 -0.88 12.46
C HIS A 243 -5.99 -0.82 11.82
N LEU A 244 -5.85 -1.36 10.60
CA LEU A 244 -4.60 -1.32 9.86
C LEU A 244 -4.51 -0.01 9.05
N ALA A 245 -3.42 0.71 9.22
CA ALA A 245 -3.10 1.91 8.48
C ALA A 245 -1.67 1.83 7.93
N ASN A 246 -1.54 1.61 6.63
CA ASN A 246 -0.24 1.53 5.96
C ASN A 246 -0.12 2.62 4.89
N ASP A 247 1.09 3.11 4.69
CA ASP A 247 1.42 3.99 3.58
C ASP A 247 2.89 3.81 3.18
N CYS A 248 3.17 3.55 1.92
CA CYS A 248 4.51 3.30 1.42
C CYS A 248 4.75 4.10 0.15
N GLY A 249 5.85 4.83 0.08
CA GLY A 249 6.14 5.66 -1.08
C GLY A 249 7.46 6.39 -1.04
N ILE A 250 7.59 7.34 -1.97
CA ILE A 250 8.74 8.20 -2.15
C ILE A 250 8.29 9.64 -1.98
N VAL A 251 8.95 10.36 -1.08
CA VAL A 251 8.70 11.78 -0.83
C VAL A 251 9.75 12.60 -1.58
N TYR A 252 9.28 13.52 -2.42
CA TYR A 252 10.13 14.43 -3.19
C TYR A 252 10.15 15.81 -2.56
N THR A 253 11.34 16.28 -2.22
CA THR A 253 11.57 17.57 -1.55
C THR A 253 12.55 18.44 -2.35
N ALA A 254 12.67 19.68 -2.01
CA ALA A 254 13.69 20.55 -2.58
C ALA A 254 15.15 20.12 -2.26
N CYS A 255 15.33 19.28 -1.24
CA CYS A 255 16.64 18.77 -0.80
C CYS A 255 16.97 17.37 -1.37
N GLY A 256 16.13 16.83 -2.22
CA GLY A 256 16.22 15.46 -2.75
C GLY A 256 15.01 14.62 -2.38
N SER A 257 15.14 13.31 -2.44
CA SER A 257 14.05 12.40 -2.15
C SER A 257 14.43 11.36 -1.10
N TYR A 258 13.41 10.81 -0.43
CA TYR A 258 13.57 9.68 0.45
C TYR A 258 12.42 8.68 0.30
N VAL A 259 12.73 7.41 0.49
CA VAL A 259 11.73 6.35 0.63
C VAL A 259 11.22 6.36 2.06
N LEU A 260 9.91 6.24 2.21
CA LEU A 260 9.25 6.11 3.50
C LEU A 260 8.21 4.99 3.45
N THR A 261 8.31 4.04 4.38
CA THR A 261 7.35 2.97 4.57
C THR A 261 6.83 3.01 5.99
N LEU A 262 5.53 3.14 6.13
CA LEU A 262 4.84 3.26 7.40
C LEU A 262 3.78 2.17 7.51
N PHE A 263 3.90 1.34 8.54
CA PHE A 263 2.94 0.31 8.89
C PHE A 263 2.45 0.54 10.32
N TYR A 264 1.15 0.59 10.49
CA TYR A 264 0.52 0.65 11.79
C TYR A 264 -0.60 -0.38 11.87
N ASN A 265 -0.45 -1.31 12.80
CA ASN A 265 -1.46 -2.29 13.14
C ASN A 265 -1.99 -1.97 14.53
N GLY A 266 -3.17 -1.35 14.60
CA GLY A 266 -3.81 -0.98 15.85
C GLY A 266 -4.06 -2.24 16.69
N ASN A 267 -3.64 -2.21 17.95
CA ASN A 267 -3.86 -3.34 18.84
C ASN A 267 -5.34 -3.41 19.20
N LEU A 268 -5.97 -4.52 18.87
CA LEU A 268 -7.31 -4.86 19.32
C LEU A 268 -7.25 -5.34 20.77
N ALA A 269 -6.95 -4.44 21.71
CA ALA A 269 -6.96 -4.79 23.14
C ALA A 269 -8.38 -5.10 23.62
N SER A 270 -9.41 -4.48 23.01
CA SER A 270 -10.80 -4.89 23.16
C SER A 270 -11.65 -4.31 22.01
N GLU A 271 -12.67 -5.04 21.56
CA GLU A 271 -13.69 -4.53 20.63
C GLU A 271 -14.42 -3.30 21.20
N GLU A 272 -14.52 -3.18 22.52
CA GLU A 272 -15.19 -2.09 23.24
C GLU A 272 -14.44 -0.75 23.18
N GLU A 273 -13.12 -0.75 23.06
CA GLU A 273 -12.33 0.49 22.97
C GLU A 273 -12.50 1.24 21.65
N TYR A 274 -13.05 0.58 20.62
CA TYR A 274 -13.19 1.14 19.28
C TYR A 274 -14.64 1.48 18.89
N GLU A 275 -15.63 1.21 19.76
CA GLU A 275 -16.99 1.72 19.57
C GLU A 275 -16.99 3.25 19.55
N GLY A 276 -17.14 3.82 18.37
CA GLY A 276 -17.24 5.26 18.16
C GLY A 276 -16.02 5.97 17.60
N THR A 277 -14.89 5.29 17.37
CA THR A 277 -13.77 5.86 16.61
C THR A 277 -13.92 5.56 15.12
N GLU A 278 -13.70 6.58 14.27
CA GLU A 278 -13.60 6.35 12.83
C GLU A 278 -12.45 5.38 12.55
N TRP A 279 -12.72 4.36 11.77
CA TRP A 279 -11.79 3.33 11.34
C TRP A 279 -10.48 3.93 10.80
N GLY A 280 -9.37 3.56 11.40
CA GLY A 280 -8.06 4.03 11.00
C GLY A 280 -7.71 5.47 11.43
N ALA A 281 -8.61 6.22 12.06
CA ALA A 281 -8.36 7.63 12.42
C ALA A 281 -7.12 7.81 13.29
N VAL A 282 -6.93 6.96 14.30
CA VAL A 282 -5.75 7.02 15.20
C VAL A 282 -4.47 6.73 14.41
N GLY A 283 -4.45 5.67 13.60
CA GLY A 283 -3.33 5.32 12.76
C GLY A 283 -3.02 6.42 11.75
N ASN A 284 -4.04 6.98 11.08
CA ASN A 284 -3.84 8.05 10.11
C ASN A 284 -3.19 9.29 10.76
N ALA A 285 -3.69 9.73 11.91
CA ALA A 285 -3.15 10.91 12.61
C ALA A 285 -1.71 10.70 13.08
N LEU A 286 -1.41 9.50 13.62
CA LEU A 286 -0.07 9.13 14.07
C LEU A 286 0.93 9.12 12.90
N LEU A 287 0.59 8.46 11.79
CA LEU A 287 1.46 8.35 10.61
C LEU A 287 1.63 9.70 9.91
N ALA A 288 0.59 10.52 9.86
CA ALA A 288 0.67 11.89 9.31
C ALA A 288 1.62 12.78 10.11
N GLN A 289 1.58 12.70 11.43
CA GLN A 289 2.51 13.47 12.29
C GLN A 289 3.93 12.93 12.16
N LEU A 290 4.11 11.62 12.19
CA LEU A 290 5.41 10.97 12.01
C LEU A 290 6.05 11.37 10.67
N SER A 291 5.28 11.34 9.58
CA SER A 291 5.77 11.78 8.26
C SER A 291 6.23 13.24 8.26
N ARG A 292 5.48 14.12 8.94
CA ARG A 292 5.86 15.53 9.10
C ARG A 292 7.17 15.68 9.87
N ASP A 293 7.29 15.01 10.99
CA ASP A 293 8.49 15.11 11.85
C ASP A 293 9.74 14.54 11.12
N ILE A 294 9.58 13.48 10.31
CA ILE A 294 10.64 12.94 9.45
C ILE A 294 11.06 14.00 8.40
N TYR A 295 10.09 14.61 7.73
CA TYR A 295 10.35 15.67 6.74
C TYR A 295 11.12 16.83 7.35
N ASP A 296 10.74 17.29 8.53
CA ASP A 296 11.41 18.41 9.22
C ASP A 296 12.87 18.04 9.59
N ILE A 297 13.12 16.83 10.10
CA ILE A 297 14.48 16.32 10.38
C ILE A 297 15.30 16.22 9.09
N TYR A 298 14.72 15.71 8.00
CA TYR A 298 15.39 15.56 6.71
C TYR A 298 15.79 16.91 6.13
N THR A 299 14.87 17.85 6.06
CA THR A 299 15.11 19.18 5.50
C THR A 299 16.07 20.01 6.35
N GLU A 300 15.96 19.95 7.69
CA GLU A 300 16.92 20.59 8.61
C GLU A 300 18.35 20.06 8.40
N TYR A 301 18.50 18.79 8.11
CA TYR A 301 19.81 18.18 7.87
C TYR A 301 20.49 18.73 6.61
N TYR A 302 19.73 18.95 5.54
CA TYR A 302 20.26 19.43 4.26
C TYR A 302 20.34 20.97 4.13
N GLN A 303 19.70 21.71 5.03
CA GLN A 303 19.75 23.19 5.07
C GLN A 303 20.95 23.72 5.89
N LYS A 304 21.70 22.85 6.55
CA LYS A 304 22.95 23.17 7.28
C LYS A 304 24.13 23.14 6.35
#